data_be0bae2b449bc05e39fe529a9d4df8c4
#
_entry.id   be0bae2b449bc05e39fe529a9d4df8c4
#
_cell.length_a   1.000
_cell.length_b   1.000
_cell.length_c   1.000
_cell.angle_alpha   90.00
_cell.angle_beta   90.00
_cell.angle_gamma   90.00
#
_symmetry.space_group_name_H-M   'P 1'
#
loop_
_entity.id
_entity.type
_entity.pdbx_description
1 polymer ?
#
loop_
_entity_poly.entity_id
_entity_poly.type
_entity_poly.pdbx_seq_one_letter_code
_entity_poly.pdbx_strand_id
1 'polypeptide(L)'
;MKDALDNGGRVTLLIRHAERPPLDPNDKTFGASLSLTENGWRWARNFGLMLANNLLPKSVAFYAGETFRTLQTACAMAMGLDLVGTGQTIERKVRLADFLGSDSPFFGSVEKRMALAAEGNYHDRLNDYFRSGKQHGFKSLKRAAKQMERRLDDLHEKYWPLVVAVTHDINVAAFLAARGVVDSFSNETWPDYLDAAVIIKHGRDVTKYVYFQWHQDMGTITL
;
A
#
# COMPACT_ATOMS: atom_id res chain seq x y z
N MET A 1 7.07 5.46 13.79
CA MET A 1 6.82 6.44 12.69
C MET A 1 6.95 7.88 13.18
N LYS A 2 6.26 8.27 14.23
CA LYS A 2 6.30 9.65 14.76
C LYS A 2 7.73 10.11 15.07
N ASP A 3 8.48 9.34 15.83
CA ASP A 3 9.88 9.67 16.17
C ASP A 3 10.76 9.86 14.93
N ALA A 4 10.53 9.09 13.86
CA ALA A 4 11.25 9.25 12.62
C ALA A 4 10.94 10.60 11.94
N LEU A 5 9.64 10.96 11.88
CA LEU A 5 9.19 12.23 11.30
C LEU A 5 9.68 13.43 12.12
N ASP A 6 9.62 13.35 13.45
CA ASP A 6 10.07 14.39 14.36
C ASP A 6 11.60 14.65 14.25
N ASN A 7 12.37 13.60 13.95
CA ASN A 7 13.82 13.66 13.75
C ASN A 7 14.27 13.86 12.29
N GLY A 8 13.38 14.33 11.43
CA GLY A 8 13.70 14.64 10.03
C GLY A 8 13.83 13.42 9.12
N GLY A 9 13.38 12.26 9.55
CA GLY A 9 13.27 11.05 8.74
C GLY A 9 12.09 11.10 7.78
N ARG A 10 12.00 10.08 6.92
CA ARG A 10 10.92 9.90 5.94
C ARG A 10 10.18 8.61 6.21
N VAL A 11 8.86 8.65 6.04
CA VAL A 11 7.97 7.48 6.19
C VAL A 11 7.17 7.29 4.92
N THR A 12 7.18 6.07 4.38
CA THR A 12 6.29 5.66 3.29
C THR A 12 5.33 4.59 3.80
N LEU A 13 4.05 4.77 3.52
CA LEU A 13 3.02 3.76 3.68
C LEU A 13 2.68 3.19 2.30
N LEU A 14 3.14 1.98 1.97
CA LEU A 14 2.64 1.22 0.82
C LEU A 14 1.42 0.44 1.29
N ILE A 15 0.22 0.95 1.02
CA ILE A 15 -1.02 0.53 1.68
C ILE A 15 -2.01 -0.09 0.68
N ARG A 16 -2.67 -1.19 1.08
CA ARG A 16 -3.78 -1.76 0.33
C ARG A 16 -4.98 -0.79 0.36
N HIS A 17 -5.69 -0.69 -0.78
CA HIS A 17 -6.94 0.07 -0.86
C HIS A 17 -7.97 -0.42 0.18
N ALA A 18 -8.93 0.45 0.53
CA ALA A 18 -10.02 0.14 1.45
C ALA A 18 -11.06 -0.82 0.83
N GLU A 19 -12.06 -1.20 1.62
CA GLU A 19 -13.07 -2.18 1.24
C GLU A 19 -13.79 -1.81 -0.06
N ARG A 20 -13.97 -2.82 -0.90
CA ARG A 20 -14.73 -2.81 -2.12
C ARG A 20 -15.72 -3.98 -2.15
N PRO A 21 -16.74 -3.97 -3.01
CA PRO A 21 -17.59 -5.15 -3.21
C PRO A 21 -16.77 -6.38 -3.59
N PRO A 22 -17.27 -7.59 -3.29
CA PRO A 22 -16.64 -8.84 -3.73
C PRO A 22 -16.38 -8.83 -5.25
N LEU A 23 -15.30 -9.50 -5.67
CA LEU A 23 -15.04 -9.72 -7.08
C LEU A 23 -16.05 -10.72 -7.65
N ASP A 24 -16.60 -10.43 -8.82
CA ASP A 24 -17.20 -11.47 -9.65
C ASP A 24 -16.07 -12.39 -10.15
N PRO A 25 -16.15 -13.71 -9.88
CA PRO A 25 -15.15 -14.67 -10.37
C PRO A 25 -14.96 -14.66 -11.89
N ASN A 26 -15.96 -14.19 -12.63
CA ASN A 26 -15.94 -14.10 -14.09
C ASN A 26 -15.41 -12.76 -14.60
N ASP A 27 -15.14 -11.79 -13.73
CA ASP A 27 -14.61 -10.48 -14.12
C ASP A 27 -13.13 -10.56 -14.48
N LYS A 28 -12.87 -10.56 -15.80
CA LYS A 28 -11.53 -10.58 -16.38
C LYS A 28 -10.70 -9.30 -16.12
N THR A 29 -11.33 -8.26 -15.59
CA THR A 29 -10.67 -6.99 -15.26
C THR A 29 -10.15 -6.94 -13.82
N PHE A 30 -10.35 -8.00 -13.05
CA PHE A 30 -10.04 -8.04 -11.62
C PHE A 30 -10.67 -6.88 -10.82
N GLY A 31 -11.89 -6.50 -11.21
CA GLY A 31 -12.61 -5.42 -10.57
C GLY A 31 -12.00 -4.04 -10.78
N ALA A 32 -11.34 -3.80 -11.92
CA ALA A 32 -10.68 -2.51 -12.18
C ALA A 32 -11.63 -1.31 -12.04
N SER A 33 -12.92 -1.49 -12.40
CA SER A 33 -13.97 -0.48 -12.30
C SER A 33 -14.68 -0.43 -10.94
N LEU A 34 -14.40 -1.36 -10.01
CA LEU A 34 -15.09 -1.39 -8.71
C LEU A 34 -14.65 -0.21 -7.84
N SER A 35 -15.66 0.50 -7.35
CA SER A 35 -15.53 1.57 -6.35
C SER A 35 -15.44 0.99 -4.93
N LEU A 36 -15.09 1.84 -3.97
CA LEU A 36 -15.20 1.49 -2.55
C LEU A 36 -16.67 1.30 -2.15
N THR A 37 -16.88 0.47 -1.13
CA THR A 37 -18.15 0.46 -0.39
C THR A 37 -18.27 1.71 0.48
N GLU A 38 -19.45 1.95 1.06
CA GLU A 38 -19.63 3.01 2.06
C GLU A 38 -18.72 2.81 3.28
N ASN A 39 -18.59 1.56 3.73
CA ASN A 39 -17.64 1.19 4.78
C ASN A 39 -16.19 1.49 4.38
N GLY A 40 -15.80 1.14 3.15
CA GLY A 40 -14.47 1.42 2.64
C GLY A 40 -14.14 2.92 2.65
N TRP A 41 -15.10 3.76 2.25
CA TRP A 41 -14.97 5.22 2.34
C TRP A 41 -14.79 5.70 3.78
N ARG A 42 -15.63 5.20 4.70
CA ARG A 42 -15.58 5.56 6.13
C ARG A 42 -14.26 5.13 6.76
N TRP A 43 -13.80 3.90 6.50
CA TRP A 43 -12.55 3.37 7.05
C TRP A 43 -11.33 4.12 6.53
N ALA A 44 -11.26 4.40 5.22
CA ALA A 44 -10.17 5.18 4.65
C ALA A 44 -10.11 6.60 5.24
N ARG A 45 -11.26 7.26 5.42
CA ARG A 45 -11.34 8.57 6.07
C ARG A 45 -10.88 8.51 7.53
N ASN A 46 -11.31 7.50 8.28
CA ASN A 46 -10.89 7.30 9.67
C ASN A 46 -9.39 7.02 9.78
N PHE A 47 -8.83 6.27 8.83
CA PHE A 47 -7.39 6.06 8.73
C PHE A 47 -6.64 7.40 8.54
N GLY A 48 -7.12 8.27 7.66
CA GLY A 48 -6.57 9.60 7.48
C GLY A 48 -6.62 10.45 8.75
N LEU A 49 -7.75 10.42 9.46
CA LEU A 49 -7.93 11.09 10.76
C LEU A 49 -6.95 10.54 11.81
N MET A 50 -6.75 9.22 11.84
CA MET A 50 -5.79 8.57 12.72
C MET A 50 -4.36 9.00 12.41
N LEU A 51 -3.97 9.10 11.13
CA LEU A 51 -2.65 9.62 10.74
C LEU A 51 -2.44 11.05 11.26
N ALA A 52 -3.46 11.91 11.13
CA ALA A 52 -3.40 13.27 11.63
C ALA A 52 -3.18 13.32 13.14
N ASN A 53 -3.95 12.55 13.90
CA ASN A 53 -3.91 12.57 15.37
C ASN A 53 -2.62 11.97 15.96
N ASN A 54 -2.07 10.93 15.32
CA ASN A 54 -0.95 10.17 15.88
C ASN A 54 0.42 10.59 15.32
N LEU A 55 0.49 11.01 14.07
CA LEU A 55 1.78 11.33 13.45
C LEU A 55 2.06 12.82 13.39
N LEU A 56 1.03 13.67 13.35
CA LEU A 56 1.17 15.13 13.21
C LEU A 56 2.21 15.49 12.11
N PRO A 57 2.13 14.93 10.90
CA PRO A 57 3.14 15.15 9.90
C PRO A 57 3.10 16.62 9.44
N LYS A 58 4.28 17.23 9.26
CA LYS A 58 4.37 18.61 8.77
C LYS A 58 3.83 18.77 7.35
N SER A 59 3.94 17.72 6.55
CA SER A 59 3.39 17.66 5.21
C SER A 59 3.23 16.20 4.77
N VAL A 60 2.21 15.94 3.94
CA VAL A 60 1.85 14.60 3.44
C VAL A 60 1.56 14.67 1.96
N ALA A 61 2.04 13.69 1.20
CA ALA A 61 1.66 13.47 -0.18
C ALA A 61 0.92 12.15 -0.35
N PHE A 62 -0.13 12.16 -1.18
CA PHE A 62 -0.93 10.98 -1.50
C PHE A 62 -0.73 10.57 -2.95
N TYR A 63 -0.47 9.28 -3.15
CA TYR A 63 -0.35 8.66 -4.46
C TYR A 63 -1.25 7.42 -4.54
N ALA A 64 -1.77 7.14 -5.72
CA ALA A 64 -2.64 5.99 -5.95
C ALA A 64 -2.32 5.32 -7.30
N GLY A 65 -2.57 4.02 -7.39
CA GLY A 65 -2.70 3.34 -8.67
C GLY A 65 -3.89 3.87 -9.48
N GLU A 66 -4.04 3.41 -10.71
CA GLU A 66 -5.04 3.91 -11.67
C GLU A 66 -6.47 3.40 -11.44
N THR A 67 -6.69 2.44 -10.53
CA THR A 67 -8.05 1.92 -10.27
C THR A 67 -8.88 2.87 -9.41
N PHE A 68 -10.21 2.89 -9.63
CA PHE A 68 -11.10 3.75 -8.85
C PHE A 68 -10.93 3.57 -7.34
N ARG A 69 -10.86 2.32 -6.85
CA ARG A 69 -10.73 2.03 -5.42
C ARG A 69 -9.45 2.55 -4.79
N THR A 70 -8.32 2.52 -5.51
CA THR A 70 -7.06 3.08 -4.99
C THR A 70 -7.12 4.60 -4.92
N LEU A 71 -7.64 5.24 -5.96
CA LEU A 71 -7.85 6.69 -6.01
C LEU A 71 -8.83 7.16 -4.92
N GLN A 72 -9.98 6.50 -4.78
CA GLN A 72 -10.98 6.82 -3.78
C GLN A 72 -10.44 6.65 -2.35
N THR A 73 -9.65 5.59 -2.10
CA THR A 73 -9.00 5.38 -0.81
C THR A 73 -8.06 6.54 -0.47
N ALA A 74 -7.21 6.94 -1.40
CA ALA A 74 -6.28 8.05 -1.19
C ALA A 74 -7.02 9.38 -0.97
N CYS A 75 -8.09 9.65 -1.73
CA CYS A 75 -8.94 10.83 -1.54
C CYS A 75 -9.62 10.83 -0.16
N ALA A 76 -10.20 9.71 0.25
CA ALA A 76 -10.88 9.61 1.55
C ALA A 76 -9.90 9.80 2.72
N MET A 77 -8.68 9.23 2.63
CA MET A 77 -7.63 9.46 3.62
C MET A 77 -7.22 10.94 3.69
N ALA A 78 -7.00 11.59 2.54
CA ALA A 78 -6.66 13.00 2.49
C ALA A 78 -7.75 13.87 3.12
N MET A 79 -9.04 13.56 2.86
CA MET A 79 -10.17 14.24 3.50
C MET A 79 -10.19 14.03 5.02
N GLY A 80 -9.90 12.82 5.50
CA GLY A 80 -9.83 12.52 6.93
C GLY A 80 -8.72 13.30 7.63
N LEU A 81 -7.58 13.43 6.98
CA LEU A 81 -6.43 14.15 7.51
C LEU A 81 -6.69 15.68 7.58
N ASP A 82 -7.42 16.25 6.62
CA ASP A 82 -7.75 17.69 6.56
C ASP A 82 -8.73 18.11 7.69
N LEU A 83 -9.51 17.19 8.24
CA LEU A 83 -10.48 17.49 9.31
C LEU A 83 -9.86 17.97 10.63
N VAL A 84 -8.61 17.66 10.88
CA VAL A 84 -7.96 17.99 12.17
C VAL A 84 -7.48 19.43 12.23
N GLY A 85 -7.46 20.15 11.12
CA GLY A 85 -7.13 21.58 11.08
C GLY A 85 -5.74 21.92 11.68
N THR A 86 -4.77 21.03 11.51
CA THR A 86 -3.47 21.09 12.22
C THR A 86 -2.53 22.18 11.73
N GLY A 87 -2.97 23.05 10.80
CA GLY A 87 -2.10 24.06 10.17
C GLY A 87 -1.00 23.47 9.29
N GLN A 88 -1.10 22.20 8.96
CA GLN A 88 -0.12 21.47 8.15
C GLN A 88 -0.36 21.68 6.67
N THR A 89 0.72 21.64 5.89
CA THR A 89 0.63 21.65 4.45
C THR A 89 0.29 20.24 3.97
N ILE A 90 -0.99 20.00 3.69
CA ILE A 90 -1.45 18.75 3.08
C ILE A 90 -1.55 18.98 1.59
N GLU A 91 -0.91 18.13 0.81
CA GLU A 91 -1.17 18.14 -0.62
C GLU A 91 -2.57 17.58 -0.87
N ARG A 92 -3.50 18.46 -1.24
CA ARG A 92 -4.91 18.08 -1.49
C ARG A 92 -5.10 17.29 -2.79
N LYS A 93 -4.07 17.25 -3.63
CA LYS A 93 -4.12 16.56 -4.91
C LYS A 93 -3.55 15.16 -4.77
N VAL A 94 -4.41 14.15 -4.91
CA VAL A 94 -3.95 12.78 -5.10
C VAL A 94 -3.31 12.66 -6.48
N ARG A 95 -2.08 12.17 -6.55
CA ARG A 95 -1.34 11.93 -7.79
C ARG A 95 -1.45 10.47 -8.20
N LEU A 96 -1.57 10.23 -9.50
CA LEU A 96 -1.52 8.86 -10.03
C LEU A 96 -0.06 8.41 -10.18
N ALA A 97 0.17 7.13 -9.88
CA ALA A 97 1.46 6.48 -10.03
C ALA A 97 1.22 5.04 -10.54
N ASP A 98 1.42 4.84 -11.84
CA ASP A 98 1.08 3.58 -12.55
C ASP A 98 1.74 2.34 -11.93
N PHE A 99 2.93 2.52 -11.35
CA PHE A 99 3.65 1.43 -10.70
C PHE A 99 2.99 0.93 -9.39
N LEU A 100 2.00 1.64 -8.87
CA LEU A 100 1.16 1.19 -7.75
C LEU A 100 -0.01 0.31 -8.22
N GLY A 101 -0.22 0.17 -9.51
CA GLY A 101 -1.28 -0.58 -10.17
C GLY A 101 -0.78 -1.54 -11.23
N SER A 102 -1.19 -1.34 -12.47
CA SER A 102 -0.93 -2.25 -13.60
C SER A 102 0.56 -2.35 -13.98
N ASP A 103 1.33 -1.25 -13.86
CA ASP A 103 2.78 -1.23 -14.12
C ASP A 103 3.63 -1.58 -12.88
N SER A 104 3.06 -2.35 -11.96
CA SER A 104 3.79 -2.78 -10.76
C SER A 104 5.11 -3.46 -11.13
N PRO A 105 6.21 -3.13 -10.41
CA PRO A 105 7.49 -3.79 -10.59
C PRO A 105 7.45 -5.31 -10.38
N PHE A 106 6.48 -5.83 -9.62
CA PHE A 106 6.31 -7.26 -9.39
C PHE A 106 5.68 -7.99 -10.57
N PHE A 107 4.93 -7.29 -11.41
CA PHE A 107 4.12 -7.91 -12.45
C PHE A 107 4.92 -8.15 -13.74
N GLY A 108 4.75 -9.36 -14.28
CA GLY A 108 5.15 -9.74 -15.61
C GLY A 108 3.95 -9.75 -16.58
N SER A 109 3.74 -10.85 -17.31
CA SER A 109 2.61 -10.99 -18.24
C SER A 109 1.27 -11.09 -17.52
N VAL A 110 0.29 -10.31 -17.99
CA VAL A 110 -1.10 -10.35 -17.48
C VAL A 110 -1.71 -11.72 -17.73
N GLU A 111 -1.56 -12.27 -18.92
CA GLU A 111 -2.13 -13.56 -19.33
C GLU A 111 -1.65 -14.68 -18.40
N LYS A 112 -0.35 -14.67 -18.06
CA LYS A 112 0.25 -15.68 -17.19
C LYS A 112 -0.24 -15.57 -15.74
N ARG A 113 -0.47 -14.34 -15.26
CA ARG A 113 -1.04 -14.12 -13.93
C ARG A 113 -2.51 -14.53 -13.86
N MET A 114 -3.27 -14.29 -14.95
CA MET A 114 -4.65 -14.75 -15.04
C MET A 114 -4.73 -16.28 -15.09
N ALA A 115 -3.85 -16.94 -15.86
CA ALA A 115 -3.77 -18.40 -15.88
C ALA A 115 -3.47 -18.95 -14.47
N LEU A 116 -2.51 -18.36 -13.76
CA LEU A 116 -2.18 -18.76 -12.39
C LEU A 116 -3.39 -18.60 -11.43
N ALA A 117 -4.14 -17.51 -11.56
CA ALA A 117 -5.34 -17.30 -10.76
C ALA A 117 -6.46 -18.30 -11.06
N ALA A 118 -6.57 -18.74 -12.32
CA ALA A 118 -7.56 -19.72 -12.78
C ALA A 118 -7.24 -21.16 -12.33
N GLU A 119 -5.98 -21.48 -12.03
CA GLU A 119 -5.57 -22.81 -11.55
C GLU A 119 -6.08 -23.14 -10.13
N GLY A 120 -6.63 -22.18 -9.41
CA GLY A 120 -6.91 -22.29 -7.97
C GLY A 120 -5.63 -22.20 -7.13
N ASN A 121 -5.76 -22.29 -5.81
CA ASN A 121 -4.63 -22.19 -4.87
C ASN A 121 -3.71 -20.98 -5.10
N TYR A 122 -4.31 -19.84 -5.49
CA TYR A 122 -3.58 -18.64 -5.86
C TYR A 122 -2.62 -18.17 -4.74
N HIS A 123 -3.07 -18.23 -3.48
CA HIS A 123 -2.24 -17.84 -2.33
C HIS A 123 -1.03 -18.77 -2.12
N ASP A 124 -1.20 -20.08 -2.33
CA ASP A 124 -0.08 -21.04 -2.22
C ASP A 124 0.97 -20.77 -3.29
N ARG A 125 0.53 -20.48 -4.52
CA ARG A 125 1.43 -20.12 -5.63
C ARG A 125 2.16 -18.80 -5.37
N LEU A 126 1.52 -17.85 -4.72
CA LEU A 126 2.17 -16.60 -4.32
C LEU A 126 3.18 -16.85 -3.18
N ASN A 127 2.88 -17.72 -2.23
CA ASN A 127 3.83 -18.13 -1.19
C ASN A 127 5.06 -18.84 -1.79
N ASP A 128 4.87 -19.66 -2.84
CA ASP A 128 5.98 -20.25 -3.58
C ASP A 128 6.83 -19.17 -4.26
N TYR A 129 6.19 -18.14 -4.83
CA TYR A 129 6.89 -16.98 -5.36
C TYR A 129 7.68 -16.24 -4.28
N PHE A 130 7.12 -16.04 -3.11
CA PHE A 130 7.79 -15.34 -2.00
C PHE A 130 9.00 -16.11 -1.49
N ARG A 131 8.89 -17.44 -1.36
CA ARG A 131 9.99 -18.31 -0.94
C ARG A 131 11.09 -18.47 -1.99
N SER A 132 10.70 -18.72 -3.25
CA SER A 132 11.66 -18.99 -4.33
C SER A 132 12.21 -17.72 -5.00
N GLY A 133 11.53 -16.59 -4.84
CA GLY A 133 11.81 -15.34 -5.55
C GLY A 133 11.47 -15.36 -7.04
N LYS A 134 10.85 -16.44 -7.55
CA LYS A 134 10.52 -16.63 -8.96
C LYS A 134 9.17 -17.31 -9.10
N GLN A 135 8.33 -16.81 -10.02
CA GLN A 135 7.06 -17.42 -10.40
C GLN A 135 6.69 -17.01 -11.82
N HIS A 136 6.04 -17.91 -12.53
CA HIS A 136 5.54 -17.62 -13.87
C HIS A 136 4.52 -16.46 -13.84
N GLY A 137 4.68 -15.48 -14.72
CA GLY A 137 3.84 -14.28 -14.71
C GLY A 137 4.32 -13.15 -13.79
N PHE A 138 5.36 -13.38 -12.97
CA PHE A 138 5.96 -12.40 -12.09
C PHE A 138 7.42 -12.12 -12.45
N LYS A 139 7.90 -10.92 -12.13
CA LYS A 139 9.32 -10.57 -12.22
C LYS A 139 10.07 -11.10 -10.99
N SER A 140 11.40 -11.16 -11.05
CA SER A 140 12.21 -11.56 -9.88
C SER A 140 11.87 -10.72 -8.65
N LEU A 141 11.45 -11.38 -7.55
CA LEU A 141 10.97 -10.76 -6.32
C LEU A 141 11.94 -9.70 -5.77
N LYS A 142 13.21 -10.08 -5.61
CA LYS A 142 14.26 -9.20 -5.08
C LYS A 142 14.50 -7.96 -5.95
N ARG A 143 14.52 -8.14 -7.29
CA ARG A 143 14.72 -7.01 -8.23
C ARG A 143 13.50 -6.10 -8.26
N ALA A 144 12.32 -6.68 -8.26
CA ALA A 144 11.05 -5.96 -8.25
C ALA A 144 10.90 -5.12 -6.97
N ALA A 145 11.20 -5.70 -5.81
CA ALA A 145 11.15 -4.96 -4.55
C ALA A 145 12.15 -3.79 -4.49
N LYS A 146 13.37 -3.98 -5.02
CA LYS A 146 14.34 -2.88 -5.12
C LYS A 146 13.86 -1.77 -6.05
N GLN A 147 13.20 -2.13 -7.16
CA GLN A 147 12.61 -1.16 -8.08
C GLN A 147 11.42 -0.45 -7.46
N MET A 148 10.53 -1.17 -6.75
CA MET A 148 9.41 -0.58 -6.02
C MET A 148 9.92 0.44 -5.00
N GLU A 149 10.88 0.05 -4.18
CA GLU A 149 11.44 0.96 -3.16
C GLU A 149 12.03 2.22 -3.76
N ARG A 150 12.80 2.10 -4.85
CA ARG A 150 13.36 3.28 -5.53
C ARG A 150 12.25 4.21 -6.05
N ARG A 151 11.20 3.66 -6.69
CA ARG A 151 10.07 4.46 -7.16
C ARG A 151 9.31 5.12 -5.99
N LEU A 152 9.18 4.43 -4.85
CA LEU A 152 8.58 5.01 -3.65
C LEU A 152 9.46 6.14 -3.06
N ASP A 153 10.77 6.00 -3.10
CA ASP A 153 11.70 7.06 -2.68
C ASP A 153 11.55 8.31 -3.55
N ASP A 154 11.40 8.13 -4.87
CA ASP A 154 11.22 9.22 -5.81
C ASP A 154 9.93 10.03 -5.53
N LEU A 155 8.91 9.41 -4.89
CA LEU A 155 7.67 10.11 -4.50
C LEU A 155 7.85 11.11 -3.37
N HIS A 156 8.90 10.98 -2.55
CA HIS A 156 9.12 11.91 -1.43
C HIS A 156 9.47 13.31 -1.88
N GLU A 157 10.03 13.48 -3.09
CA GLU A 157 10.56 14.75 -3.52
C GLU A 157 11.33 15.47 -2.39
N LYS A 158 11.62 16.77 -2.49
CA LYS A 158 12.39 17.46 -1.44
C LYS A 158 11.58 17.81 -0.18
N TYR A 159 10.26 17.65 -0.20
CA TYR A 159 9.38 18.31 0.78
C TYR A 159 8.42 17.40 1.55
N TRP A 160 8.30 16.12 1.17
CA TRP A 160 7.30 15.23 1.76
C TRP A 160 7.91 14.22 2.74
N PRO A 161 7.86 14.46 4.06
CA PRO A 161 8.35 13.50 5.05
C PRO A 161 7.45 12.26 5.16
N LEU A 162 6.14 12.40 4.87
CA LEU A 162 5.19 11.30 4.83
C LEU A 162 4.61 11.16 3.42
N VAL A 163 4.72 9.95 2.86
CA VAL A 163 4.09 9.54 1.61
C VAL A 163 3.13 8.39 1.88
N VAL A 164 1.90 8.52 1.40
CA VAL A 164 0.88 7.46 1.41
C VAL A 164 0.68 7.00 -0.03
N ALA A 165 1.10 5.78 -0.32
CA ALA A 165 1.06 5.15 -1.65
C ALA A 165 0.03 4.01 -1.65
N VAL A 166 -1.17 4.28 -2.19
CA VAL A 166 -2.28 3.33 -2.19
C VAL A 166 -2.19 2.38 -3.37
N THR A 167 -2.20 1.09 -3.07
CA THR A 167 -1.99 -0.01 -4.01
C THR A 167 -2.92 -1.20 -3.74
N HIS A 168 -2.53 -2.39 -4.17
CA HIS A 168 -3.24 -3.66 -4.00
C HIS A 168 -2.50 -4.59 -3.03
N ASP A 169 -3.23 -5.53 -2.45
CA ASP A 169 -2.75 -6.53 -1.49
C ASP A 169 -1.48 -7.25 -1.95
N ILE A 170 -1.45 -7.72 -3.19
CA ILE A 170 -0.30 -8.45 -3.73
C ILE A 170 0.99 -7.60 -3.76
N ASN A 171 0.90 -6.29 -3.98
CA ASN A 171 2.07 -5.41 -3.95
C ASN A 171 2.60 -5.25 -2.53
N VAL A 172 1.70 -5.15 -1.54
CA VAL A 172 2.05 -5.10 -0.12
C VAL A 172 2.68 -6.41 0.31
N ALA A 173 2.03 -7.55 0.03
CA ALA A 173 2.53 -8.89 0.37
C ALA A 173 3.90 -9.17 -0.24
N ALA A 174 4.06 -8.95 -1.56
CA ALA A 174 5.32 -9.19 -2.26
C ALA A 174 6.45 -8.29 -1.74
N PHE A 175 6.15 -7.04 -1.39
CA PHE A 175 7.15 -6.13 -0.83
C PHE A 175 7.60 -6.59 0.56
N LEU A 176 6.66 -6.94 1.46
CA LEU A 176 6.94 -7.42 2.81
C LEU A 176 7.78 -8.72 2.78
N ALA A 177 7.38 -9.68 1.94
CA ALA A 177 8.12 -10.92 1.75
C ALA A 177 9.54 -10.68 1.22
N ALA A 178 9.69 -9.81 0.22
CA ALA A 178 11.00 -9.49 -0.34
C ALA A 178 11.95 -8.79 0.65
N ARG A 179 11.40 -8.17 1.71
CA ARG A 179 12.16 -7.49 2.79
C ARG A 179 12.35 -8.36 4.02
N GLY A 180 11.88 -9.62 3.99
CA GLY A 180 12.02 -10.55 5.12
C GLY A 180 11.21 -10.13 6.35
N VAL A 181 10.15 -9.34 6.16
CA VAL A 181 9.23 -8.94 7.25
C VAL A 181 8.22 -10.06 7.53
N VAL A 182 7.81 -10.77 6.46
CA VAL A 182 6.90 -11.91 6.51
C VAL A 182 7.43 -12.98 5.56
N ASP A 183 7.56 -14.22 6.03
CA ASP A 183 8.08 -15.33 5.20
C ASP A 183 6.99 -15.96 4.32
N SER A 184 5.76 -16.00 4.82
CA SER A 184 4.59 -16.53 4.11
C SER A 184 3.31 -15.96 4.69
N PHE A 185 2.24 -16.04 3.91
CA PHE A 185 0.91 -15.57 4.29
C PHE A 185 -0.08 -16.74 4.29
N SER A 186 -0.94 -16.81 5.31
CA SER A 186 -2.19 -17.60 5.28
C SER A 186 -3.34 -16.73 4.77
N ASN A 187 -4.52 -17.32 4.62
CA ASN A 187 -5.73 -16.53 4.33
C ASN A 187 -6.03 -15.49 5.44
N GLU A 188 -5.66 -15.80 6.68
CA GLU A 188 -5.89 -14.93 7.84
C GLU A 188 -4.84 -13.82 7.99
N THR A 189 -3.63 -14.05 7.47
CA THR A 189 -2.51 -13.10 7.56
C THR A 189 -2.24 -12.37 6.25
N TRP A 190 -2.98 -12.70 5.17
CA TRP A 190 -2.92 -11.97 3.91
C TRP A 190 -3.26 -10.48 4.15
N PRO A 191 -2.53 -9.54 3.54
CA PRO A 191 -2.81 -8.12 3.77
C PRO A 191 -4.28 -7.78 3.54
N ASP A 192 -4.97 -7.37 4.61
CA ASP A 192 -6.38 -6.97 4.56
C ASP A 192 -6.50 -5.49 4.14
N TYR A 193 -7.72 -5.01 4.01
CA TYR A 193 -8.00 -3.62 3.63
C TYR A 193 -7.31 -2.65 4.60
N LEU A 194 -6.59 -1.66 4.03
CA LEU A 194 -5.80 -0.67 4.75
C LEU A 194 -4.57 -1.22 5.49
N ASP A 195 -4.21 -2.48 5.31
CA ASP A 195 -2.91 -2.98 5.76
C ASP A 195 -1.77 -2.40 4.92
N ALA A 196 -0.64 -2.16 5.54
CA ALA A 196 0.47 -1.47 4.91
C ALA A 196 1.85 -2.08 5.19
N ALA A 197 2.71 -2.02 4.19
CA ALA A 197 4.15 -2.06 4.40
C ALA A 197 4.64 -0.64 4.73
N VAL A 198 5.19 -0.46 5.91
CA VAL A 198 5.76 0.81 6.38
C VAL A 198 7.26 0.80 6.15
N ILE A 199 7.77 1.83 5.48
CA ILE A 199 9.19 2.02 5.22
C ILE A 199 9.62 3.27 5.97
N ILE A 200 10.58 3.13 6.88
CA ILE A 200 11.13 4.22 7.68
C ILE A 200 12.58 4.44 7.26
N LYS A 201 12.94 5.68 6.92
CA LYS A 201 14.30 6.07 6.51
C LYS A 201 14.80 7.26 7.29
N HIS A 202 16.08 7.21 7.66
CA HIS A 202 16.84 8.36 8.12
C HIS A 202 17.93 8.67 7.08
N GLY A 203 17.91 9.88 6.50
CA GLY A 203 18.80 10.23 5.41
C GLY A 203 18.56 9.35 4.17
N ARG A 204 19.63 8.68 3.69
CA ARG A 204 19.56 7.75 2.54
C ARG A 204 19.37 6.30 2.93
N ASP A 205 19.52 5.97 4.21
CA ASP A 205 19.49 4.60 4.69
C ASP A 205 18.11 4.20 5.16
N VAL A 206 17.71 2.97 4.83
CA VAL A 206 16.50 2.37 5.37
C VAL A 206 16.80 1.94 6.80
N THR A 207 15.99 2.45 7.72
CA THR A 207 16.12 2.12 9.14
C THR A 207 15.26 0.93 9.52
N LYS A 208 14.07 0.82 8.95
CA LYS A 208 13.11 -0.22 9.34
C LYS A 208 12.04 -0.46 8.27
N TYR A 209 11.67 -1.74 8.11
CA TYR A 209 10.45 -2.18 7.44
C TYR A 209 9.51 -2.78 8.48
N VAL A 210 8.22 -2.45 8.42
CA VAL A 210 7.20 -2.94 9.36
C VAL A 210 5.95 -3.33 8.61
N TYR A 211 5.33 -4.43 9.00
CA TYR A 211 3.97 -4.76 8.60
C TYR A 211 3.00 -4.12 9.57
N PHE A 212 2.20 -3.18 9.08
CA PHE A 212 1.13 -2.54 9.82
C PHE A 212 -0.19 -3.18 9.42
N GLN A 213 -0.93 -3.69 10.40
CA GLN A 213 -2.27 -4.27 10.22
C GLN A 213 -3.31 -3.29 10.78
N TRP A 214 -4.31 -3.00 9.96
CA TRP A 214 -5.41 -2.14 10.32
C TRP A 214 -6.53 -2.97 10.97
N HIS A 215 -6.91 -2.62 12.20
CA HIS A 215 -8.09 -3.16 12.85
C HIS A 215 -9.12 -2.05 13.01
N GLN A 216 -10.37 -2.31 12.61
CA GLN A 216 -11.45 -1.31 12.56
C GLN A 216 -11.72 -0.61 13.90
N ASP A 217 -11.40 -1.28 15.00
CA ASP A 217 -11.63 -0.81 16.38
C ASP A 217 -10.44 -0.05 16.98
N MET A 218 -9.35 0.12 16.23
CA MET A 218 -8.15 0.76 16.74
C MET A 218 -8.17 2.27 16.57
N GLY A 219 -8.51 2.99 17.64
CA GLY A 219 -8.27 4.43 17.74
C GLY A 219 -6.80 4.82 17.97
N THR A 220 -5.88 3.86 18.08
CA THR A 220 -4.46 4.09 18.42
C THR A 220 -3.55 3.19 17.59
N ILE A 221 -2.50 3.76 16.99
CA ILE A 221 -1.44 2.99 16.34
C ILE A 221 -0.49 2.47 17.42
N THR A 222 -0.46 1.16 17.63
CA THR A 222 0.66 0.49 18.32
C THR A 222 1.55 -0.13 17.24
N LEU A 223 2.76 0.39 17.08
CA LEU A 223 3.79 -0.11 16.15
C LEU A 223 4.87 -0.83 16.93
#